data_e84afde19ec12ec39bce8d76a3dc57c5
#
_entry.id   e84afde19ec12ec39bce8d76a3dc57c5
#
_cell.length_a   1.000
_cell.length_b   1.000
_cell.length_c   1.000
_cell.angle_alpha   90.00
_cell.angle_beta   90.00
_cell.angle_gamma   90.00
#
_symmetry.space_group_name_H-M   'P 1'
#
loop_
_entity.id
_entity.type
_entity.pdbx_description
1 polymer ?
#
loop_
_entity_poly.entity_id
_entity_poly.type
_entity_poly.pdbx_seq_one_letter_code
_entity_poly.pdbx_strand_id
1 'polypeptide(L)'
;MKMGKSKWLLLMLGVSILAVAAENNQKKTKTQAQPAMEAKKEMKIEPSNKTSEGYNLKFDASKNYTVKTAEVNGKTITYRAYENIVYVKNPVDVNYQTIDIYIPEKYFKGQSIGKYNEKTAPLFFSNSVGGYMPGAAGKPEIDKRAGKENASLVALSRGYIVAAPGARGRTLKDEQGNYTGKAPAAIVDLKAAVRYLRSNDKNMPGNAERIISNGTSAGGALSALLGATGNNKDYEPYLKELGAADAKDDIFAVSAYCPITNLDHANEAYEWMFSDVKTYKKIQITMLDYNVERKYTEGTLTADEISRSADLKKMFPSYVNSLKLKDKKGKVLTLDKNGNGSFKEQIKKYYIDSANKAMANGTDLSSFEFLTIKDGKVTDLDYDKYIAYMGRQKTSGAFDNVDLSTGENNLFGDKTADNKHFTKYMLEHSTLNGQMADKNIIKMMNPMNYIGTKGTTLPKYWRIRHGAVDKDTSLAIPAILALKLENLGKNVDFAAPWATSHSGDYDLDELFTWIDSIVK
;
A
#
# COMPACT_ATOMS: atom_id res chain seq x y z
N MET A 1 36.53 46.16 -22.04
CA MET A 1 35.09 46.40 -22.09
C MET A 1 34.40 45.39 -21.18
N LYS A 2 33.54 45.86 -20.27
CA LYS A 2 33.17 45.24 -19.00
C LYS A 2 32.34 43.93 -19.12
N MET A 3 32.78 42.91 -18.40
CA MET A 3 32.07 41.67 -18.11
C MET A 3 30.98 41.90 -17.04
N GLY A 4 29.75 41.48 -17.30
CA GLY A 4 28.66 41.42 -16.34
C GLY A 4 28.57 40.09 -15.64
N LYS A 5 28.78 40.05 -14.34
CA LYS A 5 28.61 38.87 -13.47
C LYS A 5 27.14 38.78 -13.03
N SER A 6 26.49 37.66 -13.39
CA SER A 6 25.17 37.30 -12.84
C SER A 6 25.38 36.57 -11.51
N LYS A 7 24.78 37.09 -10.43
CA LYS A 7 24.79 36.51 -9.08
C LYS A 7 23.60 35.56 -8.93
N TRP A 8 23.86 34.30 -8.62
CA TRP A 8 22.87 33.37 -8.09
C TRP A 8 22.70 33.56 -6.58
N LEU A 9 21.49 33.82 -6.13
CA LEU A 9 21.12 34.01 -4.74
C LEU A 9 20.77 32.67 -4.10
N LEU A 10 21.62 32.18 -3.18
CA LEU A 10 21.31 31.06 -2.28
C LEU A 10 20.42 31.60 -1.15
N LEU A 11 19.21 31.07 -1.01
CA LEU A 11 18.38 31.27 0.19
C LEU A 11 18.72 30.18 1.21
N MET A 12 19.52 30.53 2.20
CA MET A 12 19.67 29.76 3.45
C MET A 12 18.53 30.15 4.39
N LEU A 13 17.63 29.21 4.75
CA LEU A 13 16.74 29.39 5.90
C LEU A 13 17.44 28.95 7.17
N GLY A 14 17.84 29.94 7.95
CA GLY A 14 18.39 29.76 9.29
C GLY A 14 17.28 29.41 10.28
N VAL A 15 17.50 28.36 11.06
CA VAL A 15 16.68 27.99 12.23
C VAL A 15 17.18 28.84 13.41
N SER A 16 16.37 29.79 13.86
CA SER A 16 16.61 30.55 15.07
C SER A 16 16.11 29.79 16.29
N ILE A 17 17.01 29.39 17.17
CA ILE A 17 16.72 28.89 18.52
C ILE A 17 16.40 30.09 19.41
N LEU A 18 15.18 30.22 19.88
CA LEU A 18 14.78 31.10 20.97
C LEU A 18 14.52 30.26 22.23
N ALA A 19 15.41 30.37 23.19
CA ALA A 19 15.18 29.90 24.55
C ALA A 19 14.26 30.92 25.24
N VAL A 20 13.15 30.47 25.79
CA VAL A 20 12.30 31.26 26.71
C VAL A 20 12.26 30.53 28.05
N ALA A 21 12.65 31.26 29.07
CA ALA A 21 12.67 30.85 30.46
C ALA A 21 11.27 30.58 31.02
N ALA A 22 11.23 29.64 31.96
CA ALA A 22 10.03 29.26 32.68
C ALA A 22 9.63 30.36 33.69
N GLU A 23 8.40 30.80 33.67
CA GLU A 23 7.69 31.35 34.81
C GLU A 23 6.43 30.59 35.13
N ASN A 24 6.39 30.05 36.33
CA ASN A 24 5.24 29.41 36.94
C ASN A 24 4.07 30.39 37.13
N ASN A 25 2.94 30.09 36.52
CA ASN A 25 1.67 30.63 37.00
C ASN A 25 0.57 29.59 36.88
N GLN A 26 0.21 29.00 38.02
CA GLN A 26 -1.03 28.19 38.17
C GLN A 26 -2.25 29.07 37.92
N LYS A 27 -2.91 28.90 36.81
CA LYS A 27 -4.31 29.31 36.63
C LYS A 27 -5.17 28.10 36.31
N LYS A 28 -6.07 27.78 37.21
CA LYS A 28 -7.17 26.82 37.02
C LYS A 28 -7.92 27.17 35.73
N THR A 29 -7.78 26.37 34.69
CA THR A 29 -8.60 26.48 33.48
C THR A 29 -9.79 25.56 33.59
N LYS A 30 -10.98 26.16 33.58
CA LYS A 30 -12.28 25.47 33.46
C LYS A 30 -12.26 24.66 32.15
N THR A 31 -12.58 23.37 32.24
CA THR A 31 -12.85 22.48 31.12
C THR A 31 -14.02 23.05 30.32
N GLN A 32 -13.75 23.68 29.19
CA GLN A 32 -14.78 23.93 28.19
C GLN A 32 -15.01 22.60 27.44
N ALA A 33 -16.28 22.15 27.52
CA ALA A 33 -16.73 21.04 26.69
C ALA A 33 -16.50 21.40 25.21
N GLN A 34 -15.80 20.52 24.48
CA GLN A 34 -15.69 20.62 23.03
C GLN A 34 -17.09 20.54 22.43
N PRO A 35 -17.46 21.39 21.46
CA PRO A 35 -18.71 21.24 20.75
C PRO A 35 -18.73 19.87 20.07
N ALA A 36 -19.85 19.15 20.22
CA ALA A 36 -20.10 17.91 19.54
C ALA A 36 -19.86 18.13 18.04
N MET A 37 -18.99 17.30 17.43
CA MET A 37 -18.84 17.27 15.98
C MET A 37 -20.22 16.96 15.39
N GLU A 38 -20.81 17.92 14.68
CA GLU A 38 -21.95 17.66 13.82
C GLU A 38 -21.57 16.52 12.87
N ALA A 39 -22.33 15.43 12.93
CA ALA A 39 -22.21 14.34 12.00
C ALA A 39 -22.39 14.90 10.58
N LYS A 40 -21.32 14.97 9.81
CA LYS A 40 -21.40 15.30 8.39
C LYS A 40 -22.34 14.28 7.75
N LYS A 41 -23.41 14.77 7.14
CA LYS A 41 -24.38 13.98 6.38
C LYS A 41 -23.60 13.10 5.41
N GLU A 42 -23.63 11.78 5.60
CA GLU A 42 -23.04 10.83 4.64
C GLU A 42 -23.61 11.12 3.26
N MET A 43 -22.74 11.45 2.31
CA MET A 43 -23.16 11.59 0.91
C MET A 43 -23.46 10.18 0.40
N LYS A 44 -24.75 9.82 0.36
CA LYS A 44 -25.17 8.56 -0.26
C LYS A 44 -24.86 8.62 -1.75
N ILE A 45 -24.07 7.70 -2.23
CA ILE A 45 -23.80 7.52 -3.66
C ILE A 45 -25.08 7.03 -4.34
N GLU A 46 -25.41 7.62 -5.50
CA GLU A 46 -26.47 7.11 -6.39
C GLU A 46 -25.83 6.17 -7.41
N PRO A 47 -26.06 4.84 -7.28
CA PRO A 47 -25.48 3.86 -8.20
C PRO A 47 -26.01 4.02 -9.63
N SER A 48 -25.11 4.09 -10.60
CA SER A 48 -25.43 4.33 -12.01
C SER A 48 -26.04 3.10 -12.72
N ASN A 49 -25.87 1.90 -12.15
CA ASN A 49 -26.38 0.63 -12.71
C ASN A 49 -27.53 -0.01 -11.89
N LYS A 50 -28.19 0.77 -11.02
CA LYS A 50 -29.35 0.31 -10.25
C LYS A 50 -30.55 0.09 -11.18
N THR A 51 -31.28 -1.01 -10.96
CA THR A 51 -32.52 -1.38 -11.66
C THR A 51 -33.62 -1.71 -10.65
N SER A 52 -34.84 -1.97 -11.12
CA SER A 52 -35.94 -2.46 -10.26
C SER A 52 -35.66 -3.82 -9.61
N GLU A 53 -34.77 -4.64 -10.23
CA GLU A 53 -34.41 -6.00 -9.79
C GLU A 53 -33.07 -6.05 -9.05
N GLY A 54 -32.46 -4.91 -8.74
CA GLY A 54 -31.14 -4.83 -8.10
C GLY A 54 -30.09 -4.14 -8.95
N TYR A 55 -28.87 -4.68 -9.01
CA TYR A 55 -27.76 -4.08 -9.76
C TYR A 55 -27.44 -4.88 -11.01
N ASN A 56 -27.44 -4.20 -12.17
CA ASN A 56 -27.04 -4.82 -13.43
C ASN A 56 -25.51 -4.84 -13.53
N LEU A 57 -24.94 -6.03 -13.54
CA LEU A 57 -23.49 -6.21 -13.67
C LEU A 57 -23.00 -6.21 -15.13
N LYS A 58 -23.89 -6.07 -16.12
CA LYS A 58 -23.48 -5.91 -17.53
C LYS A 58 -23.16 -4.45 -17.80
N PHE A 59 -21.92 -4.19 -18.21
CA PHE A 59 -21.47 -2.86 -18.62
C PHE A 59 -22.09 -2.48 -19.98
N ASP A 60 -22.57 -1.25 -20.11
CA ASP A 60 -23.07 -0.68 -21.37
C ASP A 60 -22.30 0.62 -21.67
N ALA A 61 -21.36 0.54 -22.59
CA ALA A 61 -20.49 1.67 -22.96
C ALA A 61 -21.24 2.84 -23.62
N SER A 62 -22.52 2.67 -23.98
CA SER A 62 -23.35 3.72 -24.58
C SER A 62 -24.16 4.53 -23.57
N LYS A 63 -24.17 4.14 -22.29
CA LYS A 63 -25.02 4.72 -21.24
C LYS A 63 -24.25 5.15 -20.00
N ASN A 64 -24.88 6.02 -19.21
CA ASN A 64 -24.44 6.37 -17.85
C ASN A 64 -22.99 6.87 -17.79
N TYR A 65 -22.56 7.71 -18.75
CA TYR A 65 -21.26 8.33 -18.74
C TYR A 65 -21.32 9.85 -18.87
N THR A 66 -20.29 10.52 -18.42
CA THR A 66 -20.02 11.93 -18.69
C THR A 66 -18.73 12.05 -19.50
N VAL A 67 -18.69 12.98 -20.45
CA VAL A 67 -17.44 13.31 -21.16
C VAL A 67 -16.70 14.37 -20.36
N LYS A 68 -15.45 14.06 -19.99
CA LYS A 68 -14.58 14.95 -19.21
C LYS A 68 -13.29 15.24 -19.99
N THR A 69 -12.67 16.36 -19.66
CA THR A 69 -11.35 16.76 -20.17
C THR A 69 -10.40 17.02 -19.02
N ALA A 70 -9.11 16.80 -19.24
CA ALA A 70 -8.05 17.18 -18.31
C ALA A 70 -6.80 17.59 -19.09
N GLU A 71 -5.99 18.45 -18.48
CA GLU A 71 -4.67 18.81 -19.00
C GLU A 71 -3.61 17.93 -18.34
N VAL A 72 -2.76 17.31 -19.15
CA VAL A 72 -1.64 16.49 -18.68
C VAL A 72 -0.40 16.83 -19.50
N ASN A 73 0.64 17.35 -18.86
CA ASN A 73 1.88 17.75 -19.54
C ASN A 73 1.63 18.67 -20.76
N GLY A 74 0.71 19.64 -20.62
CA GLY A 74 0.35 20.61 -21.67
C GLY A 74 -0.46 20.02 -22.84
N LYS A 75 -1.03 18.82 -22.68
CA LYS A 75 -1.92 18.18 -23.67
C LYS A 75 -3.29 17.94 -23.08
N THR A 76 -4.33 18.37 -23.79
CA THR A 76 -5.72 18.06 -23.44
C THR A 76 -6.02 16.60 -23.75
N ILE A 77 -6.50 15.87 -22.76
CA ILE A 77 -7.07 14.53 -22.94
C ILE A 77 -8.59 14.59 -22.73
N THR A 78 -9.34 13.84 -23.54
CA THR A 78 -10.79 13.69 -23.42
C THR A 78 -11.11 12.23 -23.15
N TYR A 79 -12.00 11.98 -22.19
CA TYR A 79 -12.36 10.63 -21.77
C TYR A 79 -13.83 10.55 -21.32
N ARG A 80 -14.39 9.35 -21.39
CA ARG A 80 -15.68 9.02 -20.76
C ARG A 80 -15.44 8.55 -19.34
N ALA A 81 -16.19 9.13 -18.41
CA ALA A 81 -16.21 8.75 -17.01
C ALA A 81 -17.52 8.00 -16.72
N TYR A 82 -17.41 6.73 -16.37
CA TYR A 82 -18.49 5.86 -15.90
C TYR A 82 -18.32 5.71 -14.38
N GLU A 83 -19.12 6.44 -13.63
CA GLU A 83 -18.93 6.58 -12.19
C GLU A 83 -20.05 5.87 -11.40
N ASN A 84 -19.76 5.48 -10.15
CA ASN A 84 -20.67 4.84 -9.20
C ASN A 84 -21.27 3.51 -9.70
N ILE A 85 -20.50 2.68 -10.37
CA ILE A 85 -20.96 1.36 -10.83
C ILE A 85 -20.80 0.34 -9.69
N VAL A 86 -21.88 -0.20 -9.17
CA VAL A 86 -21.84 -1.30 -8.21
C VAL A 86 -21.38 -2.58 -8.91
N TYR A 87 -20.30 -3.20 -8.45
CA TYR A 87 -19.66 -4.35 -9.10
C TYR A 87 -20.08 -5.71 -8.56
N VAL A 88 -21.04 -5.78 -7.63
CA VAL A 88 -21.62 -7.01 -7.06
C VAL A 88 -23.14 -6.95 -7.05
N LYS A 89 -23.83 -8.09 -7.01
CA LYS A 89 -25.28 -8.12 -6.96
C LYS A 89 -25.83 -7.74 -5.58
N ASN A 90 -25.12 -8.15 -4.52
CA ASN A 90 -25.53 -8.01 -3.13
C ASN A 90 -24.50 -7.12 -2.37
N PRO A 91 -24.43 -5.81 -2.64
CA PRO A 91 -23.49 -4.95 -1.92
C PRO A 91 -23.89 -4.85 -0.47
N VAL A 92 -22.89 -4.90 0.42
CA VAL A 92 -23.04 -4.64 1.84
C VAL A 92 -23.06 -3.13 2.11
N ASP A 93 -22.23 -2.38 1.37
CA ASP A 93 -22.17 -0.91 1.43
C ASP A 93 -21.89 -0.34 0.03
N VAL A 94 -22.89 0.30 -0.56
CA VAL A 94 -22.81 0.87 -1.92
C VAL A 94 -21.85 2.07 -2.01
N ASN A 95 -21.55 2.76 -0.90
CA ASN A 95 -20.62 3.87 -0.92
C ASN A 95 -19.17 3.43 -1.18
N TYR A 96 -18.87 2.17 -0.89
CA TYR A 96 -17.52 1.61 -1.06
C TYR A 96 -17.45 0.44 -2.05
N GLN A 97 -18.54 -0.25 -2.33
CA GLN A 97 -18.56 -1.36 -3.29
C GLN A 97 -18.96 -0.89 -4.70
N THR A 98 -18.37 0.22 -5.12
CA THR A 98 -18.48 0.79 -6.46
C THR A 98 -17.13 0.85 -7.16
N ILE A 99 -17.16 0.84 -8.48
CA ILE A 99 -16.00 1.06 -9.34
C ILE A 99 -16.28 2.21 -10.29
N ASP A 100 -15.29 3.08 -10.45
CA ASP A 100 -15.28 4.11 -11.47
C ASP A 100 -14.36 3.68 -12.61
N ILE A 101 -14.85 3.83 -13.85
CA ILE A 101 -14.11 3.44 -15.05
C ILE A 101 -13.96 4.64 -15.96
N TYR A 102 -12.72 4.93 -16.37
CA TYR A 102 -12.37 6.06 -17.22
C TYR A 102 -11.72 5.55 -18.49
N ILE A 103 -12.33 5.87 -19.64
CA ILE A 103 -11.94 5.33 -20.96
C ILE A 103 -11.65 6.50 -21.90
N PRO A 104 -10.47 6.54 -22.55
CA PRO A 104 -10.17 7.58 -23.53
C PRO A 104 -11.21 7.66 -24.64
N GLU A 105 -11.73 8.87 -24.93
CA GLU A 105 -12.76 9.12 -25.97
C GLU A 105 -12.30 8.65 -27.36
N LYS A 106 -11.00 8.67 -27.63
CA LYS A 106 -10.41 8.21 -28.89
C LYS A 106 -10.76 6.76 -29.22
N TYR A 107 -10.90 5.88 -28.22
CA TYR A 107 -11.22 4.46 -28.45
C TYR A 107 -12.62 4.26 -29.00
N PHE A 108 -13.58 5.11 -28.65
CA PHE A 108 -14.94 5.07 -29.21
C PHE A 108 -15.02 5.61 -30.66
N LYS A 109 -13.92 6.20 -31.14
CA LYS A 109 -13.77 6.71 -32.53
C LYS A 109 -12.84 5.84 -33.38
N GLY A 110 -12.45 4.63 -32.88
CA GLY A 110 -11.52 3.72 -33.53
C GLY A 110 -10.09 4.27 -33.67
N GLN A 111 -9.71 5.23 -32.80
CA GLN A 111 -8.39 5.87 -32.82
C GLN A 111 -7.49 5.26 -31.74
N SER A 112 -6.18 5.33 -31.95
CA SER A 112 -5.17 4.85 -31.01
C SER A 112 -4.55 5.98 -30.19
N ILE A 113 -3.96 5.61 -29.03
CA ILE A 113 -3.10 6.45 -28.22
C ILE A 113 -1.77 5.72 -28.04
N GLY A 114 -0.70 6.24 -28.61
CA GLY A 114 0.58 5.53 -28.68
C GLY A 114 0.41 4.16 -29.33
N LYS A 115 0.80 3.10 -28.64
CA LYS A 115 0.68 1.71 -29.10
C LYS A 115 -0.66 1.03 -28.77
N TYR A 116 -1.54 1.72 -28.03
CA TYR A 116 -2.79 1.15 -27.53
C TYR A 116 -4.00 1.59 -28.36
N ASN A 117 -4.97 0.69 -28.46
CA ASN A 117 -6.27 0.92 -29.07
C ASN A 117 -7.38 0.29 -28.20
N GLU A 118 -8.62 0.33 -28.69
CA GLU A 118 -9.78 -0.18 -27.96
C GLU A 118 -9.75 -1.68 -27.64
N LYS A 119 -8.83 -2.46 -28.28
CA LYS A 119 -8.67 -3.92 -28.03
C LYS A 119 -7.43 -4.25 -27.21
N THR A 120 -6.45 -3.35 -27.16
CA THR A 120 -5.11 -3.66 -26.59
C THR A 120 -4.78 -2.85 -25.35
N ALA A 121 -5.56 -1.80 -25.06
CA ALA A 121 -5.32 -0.96 -23.89
C ALA A 121 -5.39 -1.77 -22.59
N PRO A 122 -4.34 -1.74 -21.73
CA PRO A 122 -4.38 -2.38 -20.44
C PRO A 122 -5.28 -1.61 -19.46
N LEU A 123 -5.74 -2.31 -18.43
CA LEU A 123 -6.52 -1.72 -17.35
C LEU A 123 -5.61 -1.42 -16.16
N PHE A 124 -5.47 -0.14 -15.83
CA PHE A 124 -4.79 0.32 -14.62
C PHE A 124 -5.78 0.28 -13.46
N PHE A 125 -5.60 -0.71 -12.57
CA PHE A 125 -6.49 -1.01 -11.45
C PHE A 125 -5.93 -0.39 -10.17
N SER A 126 -6.32 0.86 -9.91
CA SER A 126 -5.81 1.66 -8.80
C SER A 126 -6.77 1.62 -7.62
N ASN A 127 -6.34 1.03 -6.49
CA ASN A 127 -7.11 1.07 -5.25
C ASN A 127 -6.61 2.17 -4.31
N SER A 128 -7.55 2.83 -3.62
CA SER A 128 -7.29 3.97 -2.73
C SER A 128 -7.27 3.58 -1.24
N VAL A 129 -7.22 2.28 -0.92
CA VAL A 129 -7.23 1.82 0.48
C VAL A 129 -5.95 2.21 1.20
N GLY A 130 -6.07 2.94 2.31
CA GLY A 130 -4.98 3.30 3.21
C GLY A 130 -5.28 2.85 4.64
N GLY A 131 -4.31 2.28 5.38
CA GLY A 131 -4.50 1.79 6.75
C GLY A 131 -5.64 0.78 6.92
N TYR A 132 -6.02 0.09 5.85
CA TYR A 132 -7.20 -0.78 5.78
C TYR A 132 -8.54 -0.08 6.15
N MET A 133 -8.56 1.25 6.06
CA MET A 133 -9.78 2.05 6.19
C MET A 133 -10.65 1.90 4.93
N PRO A 134 -11.96 2.25 5.00
CA PRO A 134 -12.78 2.27 3.79
C PRO A 134 -12.18 3.19 2.72
N GLY A 135 -12.07 2.69 1.50
CA GLY A 135 -11.60 3.45 0.36
C GLY A 135 -12.72 3.61 -0.67
N ALA A 136 -13.15 4.82 -0.97
CA ALA A 136 -14.08 5.06 -2.06
C ALA A 136 -13.41 4.89 -3.43
N ALA A 137 -14.20 4.76 -4.49
CA ALA A 137 -13.71 4.72 -5.87
C ALA A 137 -12.84 5.95 -6.18
N GLY A 138 -11.68 5.72 -6.79
CA GLY A 138 -10.73 6.78 -7.11
C GLY A 138 -11.05 7.47 -8.43
N LYS A 139 -10.40 8.60 -8.71
CA LYS A 139 -10.59 9.34 -9.97
C LYS A 139 -9.29 9.92 -10.51
N PRO A 140 -9.19 10.13 -11.84
CA PRO A 140 -8.09 10.89 -12.43
C PRO A 140 -8.20 12.37 -12.03
N GLU A 141 -7.19 12.89 -11.35
CA GLU A 141 -7.18 14.29 -10.89
C GLU A 141 -5.75 14.79 -10.62
N ILE A 142 -5.65 16.10 -10.42
CA ILE A 142 -4.44 16.69 -9.84
C ILE A 142 -4.45 16.41 -8.34
N ASP A 143 -3.43 15.72 -7.84
CA ASP A 143 -3.24 15.53 -6.40
C ASP A 143 -3.03 16.89 -5.73
N LYS A 144 -3.98 17.28 -4.88
CA LYS A 144 -3.98 18.60 -4.22
C LYS A 144 -2.79 18.82 -3.29
N ARG A 145 -2.16 17.74 -2.79
CA ARG A 145 -0.99 17.83 -1.91
C ARG A 145 0.30 17.92 -2.70
N ALA A 146 0.43 17.10 -3.73
CA ALA A 146 1.61 17.06 -4.59
C ALA A 146 1.60 18.17 -5.66
N GLY A 147 0.43 18.77 -5.95
CA GLY A 147 0.25 19.77 -7.00
C GLY A 147 0.51 19.24 -8.42
N LYS A 148 0.42 17.92 -8.61
CA LYS A 148 0.71 17.24 -9.88
C LYS A 148 -0.31 16.13 -10.16
N GLU A 149 -0.28 15.61 -11.37
CA GLU A 149 -1.14 14.52 -11.82
C GLU A 149 -0.98 13.28 -10.92
N ASN A 150 -2.11 12.67 -10.52
CA ASN A 150 -2.09 11.37 -9.86
C ASN A 150 -1.84 10.23 -10.87
N ALA A 151 -1.54 9.03 -10.37
CA ALA A 151 -1.25 7.87 -11.21
C ALA A 151 -2.38 7.54 -12.21
N SER A 152 -3.64 7.72 -11.81
CA SER A 152 -4.81 7.49 -12.67
C SER A 152 -4.85 8.47 -13.84
N LEU A 153 -4.57 9.75 -13.61
CA LEU A 153 -4.55 10.75 -14.67
C LEU A 153 -3.40 10.53 -15.64
N VAL A 154 -2.21 10.18 -15.14
CA VAL A 154 -1.05 9.82 -15.97
C VAL A 154 -1.35 8.57 -16.80
N ALA A 155 -1.93 7.52 -16.20
CA ALA A 155 -2.32 6.28 -16.88
C ALA A 155 -3.25 6.59 -18.08
N LEU A 156 -4.28 7.40 -17.83
CA LEU A 156 -5.27 7.79 -18.83
C LEU A 156 -4.61 8.56 -20.01
N SER A 157 -3.67 9.46 -19.71
CA SER A 157 -2.94 10.23 -20.72
C SER A 157 -2.06 9.36 -21.62
N ARG A 158 -1.61 8.22 -21.11
CA ARG A 158 -0.81 7.22 -21.85
C ARG A 158 -1.67 6.20 -22.61
N GLY A 159 -3.00 6.34 -22.53
CA GLY A 159 -3.94 5.48 -23.25
C GLY A 159 -4.36 4.22 -22.49
N TYR A 160 -4.10 4.14 -21.20
CA TYR A 160 -4.67 3.05 -20.39
C TYR A 160 -6.12 3.33 -20.04
N ILE A 161 -6.88 2.28 -19.80
CA ILE A 161 -8.17 2.41 -19.15
C ILE A 161 -7.92 2.42 -17.66
N VAL A 162 -8.52 3.37 -16.96
CA VAL A 162 -8.43 3.41 -15.50
C VAL A 162 -9.67 2.75 -14.93
N ALA A 163 -9.47 1.76 -14.07
CA ALA A 163 -10.50 1.11 -13.29
C ALA A 163 -10.16 1.30 -11.80
N ALA A 164 -10.91 2.14 -11.13
CA ALA A 164 -10.63 2.55 -9.76
C ALA A 164 -11.74 2.06 -8.82
N PRO A 165 -11.61 0.86 -8.22
CA PRO A 165 -12.60 0.35 -7.29
C PRO A 165 -12.47 0.99 -5.92
N GLY A 166 -13.61 1.20 -5.26
CA GLY A 166 -13.68 1.31 -3.83
C GLY A 166 -13.68 -0.07 -3.16
N ALA A 167 -13.44 -0.09 -1.86
CA ALA A 167 -13.50 -1.29 -1.04
C ALA A 167 -13.90 -0.95 0.39
N ARG A 168 -14.64 -1.86 1.04
CA ARG A 168 -14.95 -1.76 2.47
C ARG A 168 -13.68 -1.78 3.31
N GLY A 169 -13.76 -1.19 4.49
CA GLY A 169 -12.62 -1.13 5.41
C GLY A 169 -13.02 -1.39 6.85
N ARG A 170 -12.00 -1.59 7.67
CA ARG A 170 -12.06 -2.13 9.04
C ARG A 170 -12.98 -1.40 10.03
N THR A 171 -13.35 -0.15 9.75
CA THR A 171 -14.16 0.68 10.67
C THR A 171 -15.65 0.75 10.30
N LEU A 172 -16.04 0.19 9.14
CA LEU A 172 -17.44 0.23 8.72
C LEU A 172 -18.36 -0.59 9.62
N LYS A 173 -19.54 -0.04 9.86
CA LYS A 173 -20.63 -0.68 10.61
C LYS A 173 -21.93 -0.57 9.85
N ASP A 174 -22.80 -1.56 10.04
CA ASP A 174 -24.19 -1.51 9.62
C ASP A 174 -25.04 -0.69 10.62
N GLU A 175 -26.34 -0.52 10.32
CA GLU A 175 -27.30 0.19 11.18
C GLU A 175 -27.51 -0.51 12.53
N GLN A 176 -27.20 -1.79 12.65
CA GLN A 176 -27.26 -2.58 13.88
C GLN A 176 -25.96 -2.49 14.69
N GLY A 177 -24.94 -1.78 14.19
CA GLY A 177 -23.64 -1.60 14.83
C GLY A 177 -22.66 -2.75 14.63
N ASN A 178 -22.98 -3.75 13.78
CA ASN A 178 -22.06 -4.82 13.42
C ASN A 178 -21.00 -4.33 12.45
N TYR A 179 -19.77 -4.80 12.60
CA TYR A 179 -18.70 -4.48 11.68
C TYR A 179 -18.86 -5.22 10.34
N THR A 180 -18.77 -4.50 9.23
CA THR A 180 -19.02 -5.00 7.88
C THR A 180 -17.77 -5.03 6.98
N GLY A 181 -16.68 -4.41 7.43
CA GLY A 181 -15.45 -4.24 6.65
C GLY A 181 -14.19 -4.84 7.30
N LYS A 182 -14.33 -5.71 8.32
CA LYS A 182 -13.19 -6.46 8.90
C LYS A 182 -12.59 -7.42 7.86
N ALA A 183 -11.38 -7.88 8.09
CA ALA A 183 -10.75 -8.87 7.20
C ALA A 183 -11.68 -10.09 7.01
N PRO A 184 -11.82 -10.60 5.78
CA PRO A 184 -11.10 -10.26 4.54
C PRO A 184 -11.87 -9.33 3.59
N ALA A 185 -12.79 -8.47 4.08
CA ALA A 185 -13.74 -7.72 3.27
C ALA A 185 -13.08 -6.95 2.11
N ALA A 186 -12.01 -6.18 2.38
CA ALA A 186 -11.36 -5.34 1.38
C ALA A 186 -10.77 -6.15 0.20
N ILE A 187 -10.09 -7.27 0.46
CA ILE A 187 -9.54 -8.10 -0.61
C ILE A 187 -10.64 -8.81 -1.41
N VAL A 188 -11.72 -9.23 -0.76
CA VAL A 188 -12.89 -9.83 -1.41
C VAL A 188 -13.54 -8.82 -2.35
N ASP A 189 -13.69 -7.57 -1.93
CA ASP A 189 -14.24 -6.48 -2.74
C ASP A 189 -13.37 -6.23 -3.98
N LEU A 190 -12.05 -6.14 -3.84
CA LEU A 190 -11.14 -5.95 -4.97
C LEU A 190 -11.18 -7.15 -5.95
N LYS A 191 -11.27 -8.38 -5.45
CA LYS A 191 -11.45 -9.58 -6.29
C LYS A 191 -12.78 -9.54 -7.05
N ALA A 192 -13.86 -9.13 -6.39
CA ALA A 192 -15.16 -8.96 -7.03
C ALA A 192 -15.13 -7.89 -8.14
N ALA A 193 -14.41 -6.78 -7.92
CA ALA A 193 -14.20 -5.74 -8.93
C ALA A 193 -13.39 -6.27 -10.14
N VAL A 194 -12.37 -7.11 -9.93
CA VAL A 194 -11.65 -7.78 -11.02
C VAL A 194 -12.59 -8.70 -11.82
N ARG A 195 -13.41 -9.51 -11.12
CA ARG A 195 -14.43 -10.37 -11.79
C ARG A 195 -15.42 -9.56 -12.60
N TYR A 196 -15.85 -8.41 -12.11
CA TYR A 196 -16.71 -7.49 -12.87
C TYR A 196 -16.04 -7.03 -14.17
N LEU A 197 -14.79 -6.59 -14.12
CA LEU A 197 -14.05 -6.18 -15.32
C LEU A 197 -13.87 -7.33 -16.31
N ARG A 198 -13.48 -8.51 -15.83
CA ARG A 198 -13.31 -9.71 -16.63
C ARG A 198 -14.59 -10.16 -17.34
N SER A 199 -15.72 -10.13 -16.63
CA SER A 199 -17.02 -10.50 -17.19
C SER A 199 -17.51 -9.52 -18.26
N ASN A 200 -16.99 -8.29 -18.25
CA ASN A 200 -17.34 -7.21 -19.16
C ASN A 200 -16.30 -6.92 -20.24
N ASP A 201 -15.26 -7.73 -20.39
CA ASP A 201 -14.18 -7.51 -21.36
C ASP A 201 -14.65 -7.25 -22.79
N LYS A 202 -15.74 -7.94 -23.21
CA LYS A 202 -16.34 -7.77 -24.54
C LYS A 202 -17.33 -6.60 -24.63
N ASN A 203 -17.69 -5.99 -23.53
CA ASN A 203 -18.69 -4.93 -23.45
C ASN A 203 -18.07 -3.54 -23.32
N MET A 204 -16.75 -3.45 -23.14
CA MET A 204 -16.02 -2.20 -22.95
C MET A 204 -14.73 -2.21 -23.77
N PRO A 205 -14.22 -1.04 -24.18
CA PRO A 205 -12.85 -0.95 -24.71
C PRO A 205 -11.83 -1.43 -23.69
N GLY A 206 -10.71 -1.94 -24.18
CA GLY A 206 -9.58 -2.41 -23.38
C GLY A 206 -9.42 -3.92 -23.42
N ASN A 207 -8.49 -4.41 -22.61
CA ASN A 207 -8.17 -5.83 -22.49
C ASN A 207 -8.11 -6.21 -21.01
N ALA A 208 -9.19 -6.79 -20.49
CA ALA A 208 -9.26 -7.19 -19.08
C ALA A 208 -8.37 -8.41 -18.75
N GLU A 209 -7.73 -9.06 -19.74
CA GLU A 209 -6.63 -10.00 -19.49
C GLU A 209 -5.34 -9.27 -19.04
N ARG A 210 -5.29 -7.94 -19.14
CA ARG A 210 -4.15 -7.09 -18.80
C ARG A 210 -4.47 -6.10 -17.70
N ILE A 211 -5.02 -6.59 -16.59
CA ILE A 211 -5.25 -5.81 -15.37
C ILE A 211 -3.94 -5.67 -14.61
N ILE A 212 -3.52 -4.44 -14.34
CA ILE A 212 -2.35 -4.10 -13.54
C ILE A 212 -2.83 -3.43 -12.25
N SER A 213 -2.66 -4.09 -11.11
CA SER A 213 -3.03 -3.50 -9.82
C SER A 213 -1.98 -2.46 -9.39
N ASN A 214 -2.44 -1.38 -8.75
CA ASN A 214 -1.57 -0.37 -8.13
C ASN A 214 -2.14 0.05 -6.78
N GLY A 215 -1.27 0.22 -5.79
CA GLY A 215 -1.65 0.69 -4.47
C GLY A 215 -0.46 0.93 -3.54
N THR A 216 -0.72 1.67 -2.48
CA THR A 216 0.29 2.11 -1.50
C THR A 216 -0.08 1.65 -0.10
N SER A 217 0.89 1.27 0.74
CA SER A 217 0.68 0.89 2.14
C SER A 217 -0.25 -0.33 2.26
N ALA A 218 -1.38 -0.21 2.96
CA ALA A 218 -2.43 -1.23 2.97
C ALA A 218 -2.96 -1.51 1.55
N GLY A 219 -3.10 -0.49 0.71
CA GLY A 219 -3.46 -0.66 -0.71
C GLY A 219 -2.38 -1.39 -1.51
N GLY A 220 -1.10 -1.16 -1.19
CA GLY A 220 0.03 -1.92 -1.73
C GLY A 220 0.00 -3.39 -1.29
N ALA A 221 -0.33 -3.64 -0.01
CA ALA A 221 -0.53 -4.99 0.52
C ALA A 221 -1.69 -5.70 -0.17
N LEU A 222 -2.83 -5.02 -0.37
CA LEU A 222 -3.98 -5.56 -1.08
C LEU A 222 -3.68 -5.82 -2.56
N SER A 223 -2.90 -4.95 -3.23
CA SER A 223 -2.43 -5.19 -4.60
C SER A 223 -1.54 -6.44 -4.68
N ALA A 224 -0.62 -6.61 -3.72
CA ALA A 224 0.22 -7.80 -3.63
C ALA A 224 -0.62 -9.06 -3.33
N LEU A 225 -1.57 -8.95 -2.42
CA LEU A 225 -2.47 -10.06 -2.05
C LEU A 225 -3.37 -10.46 -3.22
N LEU A 226 -3.91 -9.49 -3.96
CA LEU A 226 -4.71 -9.73 -5.17
C LEU A 226 -3.91 -10.55 -6.20
N GLY A 227 -2.65 -10.17 -6.45
CA GLY A 227 -1.76 -10.94 -7.33
C GLY A 227 -1.42 -12.32 -6.77
N ALA A 228 -1.19 -12.44 -5.47
CA ALA A 228 -0.77 -13.70 -4.84
C ALA A 228 -1.90 -14.73 -4.72
N THR A 229 -3.16 -14.31 -4.84
CA THR A 229 -4.34 -15.16 -4.53
C THR A 229 -5.29 -15.34 -5.71
N GLY A 230 -4.83 -15.09 -6.94
CA GLY A 230 -5.67 -15.23 -8.14
C GLY A 230 -6.37 -16.59 -8.21
N ASN A 231 -7.69 -16.57 -8.39
CA ASN A 231 -8.56 -17.73 -8.53
C ASN A 231 -8.54 -18.72 -7.33
N ASN A 232 -8.04 -18.29 -6.16
CA ASN A 232 -7.95 -19.19 -5.02
C ASN A 232 -9.30 -19.40 -4.34
N LYS A 233 -9.61 -20.67 -4.04
CA LYS A 233 -10.92 -21.12 -3.51
C LYS A 233 -11.26 -20.60 -2.11
N ASP A 234 -10.27 -20.18 -1.32
CA ASP A 234 -10.51 -19.68 0.04
C ASP A 234 -11.42 -18.43 0.03
N TYR A 235 -11.43 -17.68 -1.07
CA TYR A 235 -12.24 -16.46 -1.22
C TYR A 235 -13.64 -16.72 -1.82
N GLU A 236 -13.87 -17.89 -2.39
CA GLU A 236 -15.09 -18.19 -3.14
C GLU A 236 -16.39 -18.08 -2.31
N PRO A 237 -16.44 -18.52 -1.04
CA PRO A 237 -17.65 -18.35 -0.23
C PRO A 237 -18.08 -16.88 -0.09
N TYR A 238 -17.12 -15.98 0.13
CA TYR A 238 -17.37 -14.54 0.30
C TYR A 238 -17.78 -13.88 -1.03
N LEU A 239 -17.12 -14.25 -2.13
CA LEU A 239 -17.46 -13.75 -3.46
C LEU A 239 -18.87 -14.17 -3.89
N LYS A 240 -19.26 -15.41 -3.58
CA LYS A 240 -20.61 -15.92 -3.83
C LYS A 240 -21.66 -15.19 -3.00
N GLU A 241 -21.38 -14.92 -1.72
CA GLU A 241 -22.28 -14.17 -0.84
C GLU A 241 -22.57 -12.76 -1.39
N LEU A 242 -21.52 -12.07 -1.88
CA LEU A 242 -21.65 -10.76 -2.53
C LEU A 242 -22.35 -10.84 -3.91
N GLY A 243 -22.54 -12.02 -4.48
CA GLY A 243 -23.04 -12.17 -5.85
C GLY A 243 -22.06 -11.55 -6.86
N ALA A 244 -20.77 -11.76 -6.67
CA ALA A 244 -19.74 -11.36 -7.63
C ALA A 244 -19.95 -12.04 -8.99
N ALA A 245 -19.51 -11.40 -10.07
CA ALA A 245 -19.61 -11.94 -11.41
C ALA A 245 -18.90 -13.33 -11.51
N ASP A 246 -19.47 -14.23 -12.30
CA ASP A 246 -18.86 -15.54 -12.59
C ASP A 246 -17.72 -15.36 -13.60
N ALA A 247 -16.56 -15.04 -13.10
CA ALA A 247 -15.33 -14.81 -13.87
C ALA A 247 -14.10 -15.10 -13.01
N LYS A 248 -12.94 -15.15 -13.66
CA LYS A 248 -11.64 -15.25 -12.98
C LYS A 248 -11.28 -13.95 -12.28
N ASP A 249 -10.47 -14.04 -11.22
CA ASP A 249 -9.95 -12.88 -10.48
C ASP A 249 -8.42 -12.78 -10.43
N ASP A 250 -7.72 -13.54 -11.28
CA ASP A 250 -6.30 -13.37 -11.50
C ASP A 250 -6.01 -12.09 -12.30
N ILE A 251 -4.85 -11.49 -12.06
CA ILE A 251 -4.41 -10.26 -12.71
C ILE A 251 -3.11 -10.46 -13.48
N PHE A 252 -2.80 -9.54 -14.39
CA PHE A 252 -1.64 -9.61 -15.27
C PHE A 252 -0.34 -9.21 -14.58
N ALA A 253 -0.38 -8.12 -13.78
CA ALA A 253 0.78 -7.59 -13.10
C ALA A 253 0.40 -6.87 -11.80
N VAL A 254 1.38 -6.76 -10.90
CA VAL A 254 1.26 -6.06 -9.62
C VAL A 254 2.23 -4.89 -9.56
N SER A 255 1.74 -3.71 -9.18
CA SER A 255 2.54 -2.60 -8.66
C SER A 255 2.16 -2.36 -7.20
N ALA A 256 3.12 -2.51 -6.29
CA ALA A 256 2.90 -2.37 -4.85
C ALA A 256 3.95 -1.44 -4.25
N TYR A 257 3.50 -0.31 -3.74
CA TYR A 257 4.33 0.63 -3.00
C TYR A 257 4.22 0.36 -1.50
N CYS A 258 5.37 0.24 -0.83
CA CYS A 258 5.52 -0.02 0.60
C CYS A 258 4.44 -0.99 1.15
N PRO A 259 4.31 -2.20 0.54
CA PRO A 259 3.25 -3.13 0.90
C PRO A 259 3.43 -3.65 2.33
N ILE A 260 2.43 -3.41 3.18
CA ILE A 260 2.38 -3.93 4.56
C ILE A 260 1.74 -5.31 4.52
N THR A 261 2.51 -6.30 4.10
CA THR A 261 2.11 -7.72 4.01
C THR A 261 2.67 -8.54 5.17
N ASN A 262 2.37 -9.83 5.22
CA ASN A 262 2.98 -10.76 6.17
C ASN A 262 2.82 -10.29 7.63
N LEU A 263 1.61 -9.84 7.98
CA LEU A 263 1.29 -9.18 9.23
C LEU A 263 1.56 -10.05 10.46
N ASP A 264 1.37 -11.37 10.34
CA ASP A 264 1.63 -12.37 11.37
C ASP A 264 3.13 -12.49 11.76
N HIS A 265 4.05 -11.94 10.94
CA HIS A 265 5.49 -11.84 11.22
C HIS A 265 6.02 -10.40 11.17
N ALA A 266 5.15 -9.41 10.98
CA ALA A 266 5.56 -8.02 10.82
C ALA A 266 6.15 -7.41 12.10
N ASN A 267 5.65 -7.79 13.29
CA ASN A 267 6.23 -7.38 14.56
C ASN A 267 7.68 -7.87 14.73
N GLU A 268 7.91 -9.13 14.43
CA GLU A 268 9.23 -9.75 14.51
C GLU A 268 10.24 -9.07 13.56
N ALA A 269 9.81 -8.83 12.32
CA ALA A 269 10.61 -8.15 11.31
C ALA A 269 10.91 -6.70 11.71
N TYR A 270 9.93 -6.02 12.31
CA TYR A 270 10.08 -4.65 12.78
C TYR A 270 11.12 -4.56 13.90
N GLU A 271 11.04 -5.45 14.89
CA GLU A 271 11.99 -5.48 16.00
C GLU A 271 13.36 -6.03 15.59
N TRP A 272 13.45 -6.92 14.60
CA TRP A 272 14.75 -7.30 14.03
C TRP A 272 15.48 -6.09 13.45
N MET A 273 14.77 -5.16 12.84
CA MET A 273 15.36 -3.95 12.24
C MET A 273 15.60 -2.83 13.26
N PHE A 274 14.63 -2.55 14.14
CA PHE A 274 14.60 -1.33 14.94
C PHE A 274 14.84 -1.52 16.45
N SER A 275 15.08 -2.75 16.93
CA SER A 275 15.17 -3.01 18.38
C SER A 275 16.25 -2.21 19.11
N ASP A 276 17.32 -1.80 18.41
CA ASP A 276 18.42 -1.06 19.02
C ASP A 276 18.14 0.47 19.08
N VAL A 277 17.09 0.95 18.42
CA VAL A 277 16.60 2.32 18.50
C VAL A 277 15.48 2.39 19.55
N LYS A 278 15.76 3.03 20.69
CA LYS A 278 14.85 3.07 21.85
C LYS A 278 13.91 4.29 21.85
N THR A 279 14.22 5.33 21.08
CA THR A 279 13.34 6.49 20.90
C THR A 279 12.47 6.31 19.67
N TYR A 280 11.23 6.78 19.73
CA TYR A 280 10.30 6.68 18.61
C TYR A 280 9.63 8.02 18.31
N LYS A 281 9.25 8.19 17.03
CA LYS A 281 8.42 9.30 16.56
C LYS A 281 7.20 8.73 15.85
N LYS A 282 6.16 8.47 16.64
CA LYS A 282 4.93 7.87 16.14
C LYS A 282 4.13 8.87 15.32
N ILE A 283 3.66 8.42 14.17
CA ILE A 283 2.71 9.15 13.34
C ILE A 283 1.39 8.39 13.40
N GLN A 284 0.37 9.02 13.95
CA GLN A 284 -0.99 8.51 13.86
C GLN A 284 -1.67 9.16 12.66
N ILE A 285 -2.09 8.34 11.71
CA ILE A 285 -2.77 8.78 10.51
C ILE A 285 -4.22 8.34 10.61
N THR A 286 -5.14 9.30 10.56
CA THR A 286 -6.57 9.05 10.44
C THR A 286 -6.98 9.41 9.02
N MET A 287 -7.54 8.45 8.29
CA MET A 287 -8.05 8.64 6.93
C MET A 287 -9.54 8.37 6.94
N LEU A 288 -10.34 9.40 6.67
CA LEU A 288 -11.77 9.31 6.43
C LEU A 288 -12.06 10.12 5.16
N ASP A 289 -12.65 9.51 4.16
CA ASP A 289 -13.10 10.16 2.93
C ASP A 289 -12.04 11.07 2.29
N TYR A 290 -10.82 10.53 2.13
CA TYR A 290 -9.63 11.26 1.59
C TYR A 290 -9.09 12.39 2.48
N ASN A 291 -9.67 12.64 3.66
CA ASN A 291 -9.09 13.54 4.65
C ASN A 291 -8.05 12.80 5.48
N VAL A 292 -6.82 13.28 5.45
CA VAL A 292 -5.70 12.70 6.21
C VAL A 292 -5.32 13.64 7.32
N GLU A 293 -5.56 13.21 8.55
CA GLU A 293 -5.02 13.86 9.75
C GLU A 293 -3.77 13.13 10.22
N ARG A 294 -2.72 13.87 10.55
CA ARG A 294 -1.47 13.34 11.09
C ARG A 294 -1.21 13.93 12.47
N LYS A 295 -1.14 13.07 13.47
CA LYS A 295 -0.72 13.44 14.82
C LYS A 295 0.65 12.81 15.11
N TYR A 296 1.60 13.63 15.54
CA TYR A 296 2.94 13.18 15.91
C TYR A 296 3.05 13.04 17.42
N THR A 297 3.66 11.95 17.88
CA THR A 297 3.97 11.70 19.29
C THR A 297 5.38 11.15 19.36
N GLU A 298 6.22 11.74 20.19
CA GLU A 298 7.60 11.28 20.41
C GLU A 298 7.72 10.68 21.81
N GLY A 299 8.59 9.68 21.97
CA GLY A 299 8.82 9.05 23.26
C GLY A 299 9.99 8.10 23.26
N THR A 300 10.19 7.47 24.40
CA THR A 300 11.18 6.42 24.60
C THR A 300 10.46 5.14 25.03
N LEU A 301 10.93 3.99 24.54
CA LEU A 301 10.36 2.70 24.91
C LEU A 301 10.49 2.47 26.42
N THR A 302 9.42 1.98 27.04
CA THR A 302 9.41 1.51 28.42
C THR A 302 10.25 0.25 28.59
N ALA A 303 10.54 -0.15 29.83
CA ALA A 303 11.27 -1.38 30.11
C ALA A 303 10.55 -2.62 29.53
N ASP A 304 9.22 -2.68 29.65
CA ASP A 304 8.41 -3.77 29.11
C ASP A 304 8.43 -3.80 27.58
N GLU A 305 8.37 -2.64 26.93
CA GLU A 305 8.49 -2.54 25.47
C GLU A 305 9.88 -2.94 24.98
N ILE A 306 10.96 -2.63 25.74
CA ILE A 306 12.33 -3.05 25.44
C ILE A 306 12.46 -4.58 25.57
N SER A 307 11.89 -5.17 26.63
CA SER A 307 11.89 -6.63 26.82
C SER A 307 11.16 -7.33 25.67
N ARG A 308 9.95 -6.88 25.36
CA ARG A 308 9.13 -7.41 24.27
C ARG A 308 9.82 -7.26 22.90
N SER A 309 10.46 -6.11 22.66
CA SER A 309 11.28 -5.87 21.46
C SER A 309 12.39 -6.90 21.32
N ALA A 310 13.08 -7.21 22.41
CA ALA A 310 14.17 -8.21 22.41
C ALA A 310 13.65 -9.63 22.11
N ASP A 311 12.48 -10.00 22.61
CA ASP A 311 11.90 -11.32 22.35
C ASP A 311 11.44 -11.46 20.90
N LEU A 312 10.74 -10.47 20.37
CA LEU A 312 10.31 -10.44 18.96
C LEU A 312 11.50 -10.48 18.01
N LYS A 313 12.58 -9.73 18.29
CA LYS A 313 13.82 -9.78 17.51
C LYS A 313 14.38 -11.21 17.42
N LYS A 314 14.37 -11.96 18.53
CA LYS A 314 14.88 -13.35 18.60
C LYS A 314 14.04 -14.34 17.78
N MET A 315 12.76 -14.06 17.54
CA MET A 315 11.85 -14.94 16.79
C MET A 315 12.10 -14.85 15.28
N PHE A 316 12.44 -13.68 14.76
CA PHE A 316 12.54 -13.42 13.33
C PHE A 316 13.52 -14.32 12.56
N PRO A 317 14.75 -14.65 13.08
CA PRO A 317 15.67 -15.57 12.39
C PRO A 317 15.08 -16.94 12.09
N SER A 318 14.30 -17.51 13.01
CA SER A 318 13.65 -18.81 12.82
C SER A 318 12.65 -18.75 11.65
N TYR A 319 11.85 -17.69 11.59
CA TYR A 319 10.91 -17.46 10.50
C TYR A 319 11.63 -17.34 9.15
N VAL A 320 12.61 -16.44 9.03
CA VAL A 320 13.38 -16.26 7.79
C VAL A 320 14.00 -17.57 7.30
N ASN A 321 14.66 -18.30 8.20
CA ASN A 321 15.32 -19.56 7.89
C ASN A 321 14.34 -20.65 7.41
N SER A 322 13.11 -20.64 7.95
CA SER A 322 12.05 -21.58 7.54
C SER A 322 11.62 -21.39 6.08
N LEU A 323 11.71 -20.17 5.56
CA LEU A 323 11.31 -19.82 4.19
C LEU A 323 12.28 -20.34 3.12
N LYS A 324 13.53 -20.67 3.48
CA LYS A 324 14.58 -21.18 2.57
C LYS A 324 14.75 -20.30 1.33
N LEU A 325 14.65 -18.98 1.50
CA LEU A 325 14.84 -18.01 0.43
C LEU A 325 16.23 -18.09 -0.15
N LYS A 326 16.37 -17.85 -1.46
CA LYS A 326 17.64 -17.91 -2.17
C LYS A 326 17.96 -16.57 -2.83
N ASP A 327 19.25 -16.26 -2.85
CA ASP A 327 19.77 -15.16 -3.67
C ASP A 327 19.76 -15.51 -5.17
N LYS A 328 20.17 -14.55 -6.02
CA LYS A 328 20.24 -14.72 -7.48
C LYS A 328 21.24 -15.81 -7.94
N LYS A 329 22.15 -16.24 -7.04
CA LYS A 329 23.12 -17.35 -7.30
C LYS A 329 22.59 -18.69 -6.80
N GLY A 330 21.39 -18.75 -6.23
CA GLY A 330 20.75 -19.96 -5.69
C GLY A 330 21.22 -20.33 -4.27
N LYS A 331 22.03 -19.50 -3.61
CA LYS A 331 22.46 -19.71 -2.23
C LYS A 331 21.34 -19.38 -1.27
N VAL A 332 21.07 -20.27 -0.31
CA VAL A 332 20.05 -20.04 0.74
C VAL A 332 20.48 -18.88 1.64
N LEU A 333 19.57 -17.95 1.86
CA LEU A 333 19.73 -16.81 2.75
C LEU A 333 19.31 -17.21 4.16
N THR A 334 20.16 -16.90 5.14
CA THR A 334 19.95 -17.30 6.54
C THR A 334 20.29 -16.17 7.50
N LEU A 335 19.75 -16.27 8.71
CA LEU A 335 20.10 -15.47 9.88
C LEU A 335 20.57 -16.41 11.00
N ASP A 336 21.59 -15.99 11.74
CA ASP A 336 21.98 -16.62 13.02
C ASP A 336 21.05 -16.17 14.16
N LYS A 337 21.28 -16.71 15.36
CA LYS A 337 20.49 -16.37 16.57
C LYS A 337 20.53 -14.88 16.96
N ASN A 338 21.54 -14.15 16.49
CA ASN A 338 21.71 -12.72 16.75
C ASN A 338 21.10 -11.85 15.63
N GLY A 339 20.51 -12.47 14.60
CA GLY A 339 19.92 -11.78 13.47
C GLY A 339 20.92 -11.31 12.40
N ASN A 340 22.15 -11.85 12.40
CA ASN A 340 23.17 -11.61 11.40
C ASN A 340 23.24 -12.76 10.40
N GLY A 341 23.77 -12.51 9.21
CA GLY A 341 23.94 -13.54 8.19
C GLY A 341 23.62 -13.07 6.78
N SER A 342 23.54 -14.01 5.85
CA SER A 342 23.40 -13.71 4.43
C SER A 342 22.09 -12.99 4.08
N PHE A 343 21.03 -13.15 4.86
CA PHE A 343 19.80 -12.39 4.66
C PHE A 343 20.01 -10.91 5.04
N LYS A 344 20.68 -10.58 6.15
CA LYS A 344 21.02 -9.19 6.50
C LYS A 344 21.88 -8.53 5.42
N GLU A 345 22.85 -9.27 4.87
CA GLU A 345 23.68 -8.76 3.75
C GLU A 345 22.86 -8.52 2.48
N GLN A 346 21.84 -9.33 2.21
CA GLN A 346 20.92 -9.09 1.10
C GLN A 346 20.09 -7.81 1.32
N ILE A 347 19.64 -7.54 2.55
CA ILE A 347 18.94 -6.29 2.91
C ILE A 347 19.89 -5.08 2.76
N LYS A 348 21.12 -5.17 3.27
CA LYS A 348 22.15 -4.13 3.07
C LYS A 348 22.37 -3.84 1.59
N LYS A 349 22.43 -4.89 0.76
CA LYS A 349 22.62 -4.74 -0.67
C LYS A 349 21.52 -3.89 -1.33
N TYR A 350 20.26 -4.03 -0.93
CA TYR A 350 19.18 -3.18 -1.46
C TYR A 350 19.39 -1.69 -1.14
N TYR A 351 19.87 -1.37 0.06
CA TYR A 351 20.22 0.00 0.43
C TYR A 351 21.44 0.52 -0.34
N ILE A 352 22.48 -0.31 -0.52
CA ILE A 352 23.69 0.03 -1.29
C ILE A 352 23.33 0.28 -2.76
N ASP A 353 22.54 -0.60 -3.38
CA ASP A 353 22.07 -0.45 -4.75
C ASP A 353 21.27 0.86 -4.92
N SER A 354 20.44 1.20 -3.95
CA SER A 354 19.66 2.44 -3.89
C SER A 354 20.57 3.68 -3.80
N ALA A 355 21.53 3.67 -2.87
CA ALA A 355 22.50 4.75 -2.71
C ALA A 355 23.31 4.97 -4.00
N ASN A 356 23.76 3.88 -4.63
CA ASN A 356 24.49 3.95 -5.91
C ASN A 356 23.63 4.54 -7.04
N LYS A 357 22.34 4.17 -7.11
CA LYS A 357 21.40 4.78 -8.07
C LYS A 357 21.24 6.29 -7.80
N ALA A 358 21.14 6.70 -6.54
CA ALA A 358 21.05 8.11 -6.18
C ALA A 358 22.30 8.89 -6.57
N MET A 359 23.50 8.35 -6.31
CA MET A 359 24.77 8.96 -6.73
C MET A 359 24.88 9.06 -8.26
N ALA A 360 24.49 8.03 -8.98
CA ALA A 360 24.48 8.05 -10.46
C ALA A 360 23.53 9.13 -11.01
N ASN A 361 22.50 9.51 -10.25
CA ASN A 361 21.57 10.60 -10.56
C ASN A 361 22.03 11.96 -10.02
N GLY A 362 23.27 12.07 -9.53
CA GLY A 362 23.87 13.33 -9.09
C GLY A 362 23.65 13.68 -7.60
N THR A 363 23.12 12.78 -6.79
CA THR A 363 22.99 13.02 -5.34
C THR A 363 24.36 12.88 -4.66
N ASP A 364 24.78 13.91 -3.93
CA ASP A 364 25.98 13.81 -3.09
C ASP A 364 25.65 13.09 -1.77
N LEU A 365 26.30 11.96 -1.54
CA LEU A 365 26.16 11.14 -0.34
C LEU A 365 27.42 11.15 0.55
N SER A 366 28.42 11.99 0.26
CA SER A 366 29.71 12.03 0.96
C SER A 366 29.62 12.39 2.46
N SER A 367 28.56 13.07 2.86
CA SER A 367 28.32 13.45 4.26
C SER A 367 27.76 12.34 5.16
N PHE A 368 27.37 11.20 4.60
CA PHE A 368 26.79 10.10 5.38
C PHE A 368 27.88 9.15 5.88
N GLU A 369 28.26 9.28 7.15
CA GLU A 369 29.32 8.47 7.79
C GLU A 369 29.03 6.95 7.83
N PHE A 370 27.79 6.54 7.68
CA PHE A 370 27.40 5.13 7.59
C PHE A 370 27.63 4.52 6.20
N LEU A 371 28.05 5.31 5.22
CA LEU A 371 28.38 4.83 3.87
C LEU A 371 29.90 4.75 3.69
N THR A 372 30.38 3.62 3.14
CA THR A 372 31.73 3.51 2.63
C THR A 372 31.73 3.77 1.13
N ILE A 373 32.31 4.89 0.71
CA ILE A 373 32.38 5.29 -0.71
C ILE A 373 33.83 5.12 -1.20
N LYS A 374 34.00 4.35 -2.29
CA LYS A 374 35.29 4.16 -2.98
C LYS A 374 35.07 4.32 -4.48
N ASP A 375 35.95 5.03 -5.15
CA ASP A 375 35.94 5.26 -6.60
C ASP A 375 34.55 5.71 -7.12
N GLY A 376 33.90 6.63 -6.38
CA GLY A 376 32.59 7.16 -6.74
C GLY A 376 31.42 6.20 -6.59
N LYS A 377 31.61 5.09 -5.84
CA LYS A 377 30.55 4.10 -5.56
C LYS A 377 30.45 3.78 -4.08
N VAL A 378 29.23 3.58 -3.61
CA VAL A 378 28.98 2.99 -2.29
C VAL A 378 29.33 1.51 -2.35
N THR A 379 30.31 1.09 -1.56
CA THR A 379 30.80 -0.29 -1.51
C THR A 379 30.33 -1.03 -0.26
N ASP A 380 30.00 -0.31 0.82
CA ASP A 380 29.44 -0.87 2.05
C ASP A 380 28.55 0.15 2.77
N LEU A 381 27.74 -0.36 3.70
CA LEU A 381 26.85 0.39 4.55
C LEU A 381 26.91 -0.18 5.97
N ASP A 382 27.27 0.66 6.95
CA ASP A 382 27.12 0.34 8.37
C ASP A 382 25.62 0.28 8.71
N TYR A 383 25.08 -0.93 8.77
CA TYR A 383 23.63 -1.16 8.92
C TYR A 383 23.09 -0.56 10.21
N ASP A 384 23.80 -0.72 11.31
CA ASP A 384 23.30 -0.31 12.62
C ASP A 384 23.30 1.24 12.74
N LYS A 385 24.34 1.90 12.23
CA LYS A 385 24.34 3.37 12.09
C LYS A 385 23.26 3.87 11.15
N TYR A 386 23.01 3.18 10.04
CA TYR A 386 21.96 3.56 9.10
C TYR A 386 20.57 3.46 9.74
N ILE A 387 20.28 2.38 10.48
CA ILE A 387 19.01 2.22 11.19
C ILE A 387 18.84 3.27 12.30
N ALA A 388 19.94 3.59 13.02
CA ALA A 388 19.92 4.68 14.00
C ALA A 388 19.64 6.05 13.35
N TYR A 389 20.25 6.34 12.21
CA TYR A 389 19.97 7.53 11.40
C TYR A 389 18.50 7.59 10.94
N MET A 390 17.97 6.48 10.44
CA MET A 390 16.57 6.39 10.01
C MET A 390 15.62 6.66 11.18
N GLY A 391 15.95 6.15 12.37
CA GLY A 391 15.11 6.20 13.55
C GLY A 391 13.91 5.25 13.46
N ARG A 392 13.20 5.11 14.57
CA ARG A 392 12.04 4.21 14.72
C ARG A 392 10.74 5.03 14.76
N GLN A 393 9.67 4.50 14.17
CA GLN A 393 8.37 5.17 14.15
C GLN A 393 7.40 4.60 15.19
N LYS A 394 7.35 3.27 15.37
CA LYS A 394 6.36 2.57 16.17
C LYS A 394 6.98 2.01 17.46
N THR A 395 6.19 1.85 18.51
CA THR A 395 6.58 1.12 19.73
C THR A 395 6.66 -0.38 19.47
N SER A 396 7.09 -1.19 20.45
CA SER A 396 7.05 -2.65 20.28
C SER A 396 5.61 -3.16 20.28
N GLY A 397 5.30 -4.09 19.38
CA GLY A 397 3.93 -4.42 19.01
C GLY A 397 3.40 -3.50 17.90
N ALA A 398 4.24 -3.29 16.87
CA ALA A 398 4.02 -2.31 15.82
C ALA A 398 2.74 -2.52 15.00
N PHE A 399 2.27 -3.78 14.89
CA PHE A 399 1.11 -4.20 14.09
C PHE A 399 0.08 -4.98 14.92
N ASP A 400 0.51 -5.92 15.77
CA ASP A 400 -0.31 -6.54 16.80
C ASP A 400 0.22 -6.08 18.14
N ASN A 401 -0.55 -5.33 18.93
CA ASN A 401 -0.10 -4.81 20.21
C ASN A 401 -0.84 -5.49 21.36
N VAL A 402 -0.16 -5.60 22.51
CA VAL A 402 -0.68 -6.25 23.74
C VAL A 402 -1.97 -5.62 24.28
N ASP A 403 -2.21 -4.33 23.97
CA ASP A 403 -3.40 -3.55 24.32
C ASP A 403 -4.43 -3.43 23.19
N LEU A 404 -4.25 -4.19 22.09
CA LEU A 404 -5.13 -4.18 20.92
C LEU A 404 -5.30 -2.80 20.25
N SER A 405 -4.34 -1.89 20.40
CA SER A 405 -4.49 -0.47 20.00
C SER A 405 -4.11 -0.19 18.54
N THR A 406 -3.65 -1.18 17.77
CA THR A 406 -3.22 -0.96 16.38
C THR A 406 -4.39 -1.00 15.40
N GLY A 407 -4.17 -0.40 14.22
CA GLY A 407 -5.11 -0.52 13.10
C GLY A 407 -5.27 -1.95 12.61
N GLU A 408 -4.23 -2.75 12.70
CA GLU A 408 -4.24 -4.14 12.29
C GLU A 408 -4.97 -5.02 13.31
N ASN A 409 -4.88 -4.74 14.63
CA ASN A 409 -5.78 -5.38 15.61
C ASN A 409 -7.25 -5.12 15.26
N ASN A 410 -7.56 -3.87 14.85
CA ASN A 410 -8.90 -3.51 14.41
C ASN A 410 -9.29 -4.21 13.10
N LEU A 411 -8.38 -4.36 12.14
CA LEU A 411 -8.60 -5.12 10.90
C LEU A 411 -9.01 -6.57 11.17
N PHE A 412 -8.32 -7.22 12.12
CA PHE A 412 -8.56 -8.62 12.49
C PHE A 412 -9.69 -8.84 13.50
N GLY A 413 -10.42 -7.80 13.87
CA GLY A 413 -11.72 -7.95 14.54
C GLY A 413 -12.70 -8.83 13.74
N ASP A 414 -13.89 -8.98 14.23
CA ASP A 414 -14.97 -9.68 13.51
C ASP A 414 -16.28 -8.85 13.54
N LYS A 415 -17.38 -9.47 13.15
CA LYS A 415 -18.69 -8.82 13.09
C LYS A 415 -19.08 -8.13 14.40
N THR A 416 -18.67 -8.66 15.56
CA THR A 416 -19.07 -8.22 16.90
C THR A 416 -17.91 -7.69 17.72
N ALA A 417 -16.70 -8.16 17.50
CA ALA A 417 -15.51 -7.76 18.22
C ALA A 417 -14.69 -6.75 17.40
N ASP A 418 -14.45 -5.57 17.97
CA ASP A 418 -13.75 -4.50 17.27
C ASP A 418 -12.29 -4.87 16.95
N ASN A 419 -11.57 -5.40 17.94
CA ASN A 419 -10.13 -5.66 17.85
C ASN A 419 -9.81 -7.09 18.31
N LYS A 420 -8.91 -7.78 17.61
CA LYS A 420 -8.39 -9.09 17.98
C LYS A 420 -6.90 -9.17 17.76
N HIS A 421 -6.24 -10.05 18.53
CA HIS A 421 -4.87 -10.46 18.24
C HIS A 421 -4.83 -11.37 17.01
N PHE A 422 -3.73 -11.34 16.31
CA PHE A 422 -3.48 -12.23 15.17
C PHE A 422 -2.09 -12.88 15.23
N THR A 423 -1.35 -12.65 16.32
CA THR A 423 -0.10 -13.34 16.63
C THR A 423 -0.19 -14.02 18.01
N LYS A 424 0.37 -15.23 18.11
CA LYS A 424 0.35 -16.00 19.34
C LYS A 424 1.05 -15.27 20.47
N TYR A 425 2.24 -14.70 20.21
CA TYR A 425 3.03 -13.99 21.20
C TYR A 425 2.22 -12.83 21.83
N MET A 426 1.55 -12.01 21.04
CA MET A 426 0.79 -10.87 21.58
C MET A 426 -0.47 -11.30 22.34
N LEU A 427 -1.13 -12.38 21.93
CA LEU A 427 -2.23 -12.94 22.70
C LEU A 427 -1.77 -13.43 24.09
N GLU A 428 -0.64 -14.15 24.14
CA GLU A 428 -0.07 -14.66 25.40
C GLU A 428 0.38 -13.55 26.36
N HIS A 429 0.73 -12.37 25.82
CA HIS A 429 1.15 -11.18 26.57
C HIS A 429 0.08 -10.07 26.60
N SER A 430 -1.15 -10.39 26.24
CA SER A 430 -2.24 -9.42 26.21
C SER A 430 -2.48 -8.77 27.57
N THR A 431 -2.56 -7.44 27.58
CA THR A 431 -2.92 -6.67 28.79
C THR A 431 -4.43 -6.53 28.96
N LEU A 432 -5.19 -6.99 27.97
CA LEU A 432 -6.63 -7.05 27.95
C LEU A 432 -7.07 -8.51 27.84
N ASN A 433 -8.34 -8.80 28.08
CA ASN A 433 -8.91 -10.13 27.81
C ASN A 433 -9.15 -10.33 26.30
N GLY A 434 -8.04 -10.25 25.53
CA GLY A 434 -8.06 -10.30 24.08
C GLY A 434 -8.34 -11.72 23.54
N GLN A 435 -8.90 -11.77 22.34
CA GLN A 435 -9.14 -13.01 21.60
C GLN A 435 -8.24 -13.10 20.37
N MET A 436 -7.95 -14.33 19.91
CA MET A 436 -7.30 -14.57 18.63
C MET A 436 -8.32 -14.43 17.49
N ALA A 437 -7.92 -13.81 16.41
CA ALA A 437 -8.66 -13.83 15.15
C ALA A 437 -8.74 -15.25 14.56
N ASP A 438 -9.71 -15.50 13.70
CA ASP A 438 -9.84 -16.77 13.02
C ASP A 438 -8.58 -17.06 12.17
N LYS A 439 -8.03 -18.27 12.31
CA LYS A 439 -6.79 -18.67 11.64
C LYS A 439 -6.89 -18.64 10.10
N ASN A 440 -8.09 -18.87 9.54
CA ASN A 440 -8.29 -18.81 8.10
C ASN A 440 -8.27 -17.35 7.63
N ILE A 441 -8.84 -16.44 8.42
CA ILE A 441 -8.77 -14.99 8.14
C ILE A 441 -7.32 -14.51 8.18
N ILE A 442 -6.53 -14.88 9.20
CA ILE A 442 -5.10 -14.56 9.27
C ILE A 442 -4.38 -15.10 8.02
N LYS A 443 -4.62 -16.37 7.66
CA LYS A 443 -4.08 -16.98 6.44
C LYS A 443 -4.45 -16.18 5.19
N MET A 444 -5.72 -15.79 5.03
CA MET A 444 -6.25 -15.10 3.86
C MET A 444 -5.65 -13.71 3.66
N MET A 445 -5.17 -13.07 4.72
CA MET A 445 -4.55 -11.75 4.66
C MET A 445 -3.04 -11.77 4.39
N ASN A 446 -2.40 -12.95 4.32
CA ASN A 446 -0.97 -13.06 4.10
C ASN A 446 -0.66 -13.70 2.73
N PRO A 447 -0.09 -12.92 1.75
CA PRO A 447 0.27 -13.43 0.44
C PRO A 447 1.29 -14.58 0.47
N MET A 448 2.13 -14.65 1.52
CA MET A 448 3.14 -15.70 1.68
C MET A 448 2.53 -17.10 1.80
N ASN A 449 1.27 -17.21 2.24
CA ASN A 449 0.54 -18.47 2.37
C ASN A 449 0.02 -19.01 1.01
N TYR A 450 0.04 -18.18 -0.03
CA TYR A 450 -0.52 -18.51 -1.35
C TYR A 450 0.52 -18.62 -2.45
N ILE A 451 1.65 -17.92 -2.31
CA ILE A 451 2.72 -17.91 -3.31
C ILE A 451 3.33 -19.31 -3.44
N GLY A 452 3.14 -19.93 -4.60
CA GLY A 452 3.63 -21.28 -4.92
C GLY A 452 2.69 -22.40 -4.48
N THR A 453 1.47 -22.11 -4.00
CA THR A 453 0.48 -23.14 -3.63
C THR A 453 -0.35 -23.59 -4.83
N LYS A 454 -0.78 -24.86 -4.81
CA LYS A 454 -1.66 -25.41 -5.84
C LYS A 454 -3.02 -24.70 -5.80
N GLY A 455 -3.57 -24.42 -6.97
CA GLY A 455 -4.89 -23.78 -7.10
C GLY A 455 -4.86 -22.26 -7.02
N THR A 456 -3.68 -21.67 -7.04
CA THR A 456 -3.49 -20.20 -7.09
C THR A 456 -2.83 -19.79 -8.40
N THR A 457 -3.36 -18.80 -9.08
CA THR A 457 -2.79 -18.20 -10.29
C THR A 457 -1.98 -16.96 -9.91
N LEU A 458 -0.67 -16.97 -10.20
CA LEU A 458 0.23 -15.86 -9.92
C LEU A 458 0.56 -15.09 -11.21
N PRO A 459 0.50 -13.76 -11.24
CA PRO A 459 1.00 -12.98 -12.36
C PRO A 459 2.50 -13.22 -12.56
N LYS A 460 2.95 -12.98 -13.80
CA LYS A 460 4.36 -13.08 -14.15
C LYS A 460 5.17 -11.88 -13.66
N TYR A 461 4.57 -10.68 -13.62
CA TYR A 461 5.25 -9.40 -13.45
C TYR A 461 4.86 -8.74 -12.14
N TRP A 462 5.90 -8.34 -11.37
CA TRP A 462 5.75 -7.70 -10.06
C TRP A 462 6.68 -6.50 -9.98
N ARG A 463 6.14 -5.37 -9.59
CA ARG A 463 6.90 -4.17 -9.23
C ARG A 463 6.63 -3.85 -7.78
N ILE A 464 7.68 -3.87 -6.96
CA ILE A 464 7.59 -3.65 -5.52
C ILE A 464 8.55 -2.52 -5.17
N ARG A 465 8.06 -1.51 -4.50
CA ARG A 465 8.84 -0.38 -4.01
C ARG A 465 8.68 -0.22 -2.51
N HIS A 466 9.77 0.10 -1.82
CA HIS A 466 9.76 0.42 -0.39
C HIS A 466 10.81 1.49 -0.15
N GLY A 467 10.42 2.65 0.37
CA GLY A 467 11.36 3.76 0.54
C GLY A 467 12.55 3.41 1.44
N ALA A 468 13.75 3.85 1.08
CA ALA A 468 14.95 3.53 1.86
C ALA A 468 14.92 4.08 3.29
N VAL A 469 14.17 5.15 3.55
CA VAL A 469 13.93 5.69 4.91
C VAL A 469 12.49 5.46 5.40
N ASP A 470 11.80 4.50 4.79
CA ASP A 470 10.49 4.05 5.29
C ASP A 470 10.67 3.28 6.60
N LYS A 471 10.07 3.78 7.65
CA LYS A 471 10.09 3.24 9.00
C LYS A 471 8.71 2.85 9.54
N ASP A 472 7.72 2.81 8.66
CA ASP A 472 6.40 2.29 9.00
C ASP A 472 6.41 0.76 9.07
N THR A 473 7.15 0.13 8.15
CA THR A 473 7.41 -1.32 8.17
C THR A 473 8.89 -1.62 7.91
N SER A 474 9.36 -2.80 8.31
CA SER A 474 10.72 -3.24 7.99
C SER A 474 10.87 -3.54 6.49
N LEU A 475 11.98 -3.10 5.88
CA LEU A 475 12.33 -3.50 4.49
C LEU A 475 12.40 -5.02 4.32
N ALA A 476 12.63 -5.77 5.40
CA ALA A 476 12.64 -7.23 5.35
C ALA A 476 11.31 -7.83 4.85
N ILE A 477 10.16 -7.20 5.16
CA ILE A 477 8.84 -7.70 4.74
C ILE A 477 8.67 -7.68 3.22
N PRO A 478 8.76 -6.55 2.51
CA PRO A 478 8.67 -6.56 1.05
C PRO A 478 9.84 -7.27 0.36
N ALA A 479 11.02 -7.33 0.98
CA ALA A 479 12.15 -8.11 0.47
C ALA A 479 11.88 -9.62 0.51
N ILE A 480 11.27 -10.15 1.58
CA ILE A 480 10.83 -11.54 1.68
C ILE A 480 9.82 -11.86 0.57
N LEU A 481 8.84 -10.99 0.35
CA LEU A 481 7.86 -11.14 -0.72
C LEU A 481 8.55 -11.19 -2.10
N ALA A 482 9.45 -10.25 -2.37
CA ALA A 482 10.20 -10.17 -3.63
C ALA A 482 11.05 -11.43 -3.87
N LEU A 483 11.85 -11.85 -2.88
CA LEU A 483 12.69 -13.04 -2.96
C LEU A 483 11.88 -14.32 -3.16
N LYS A 484 10.73 -14.46 -2.46
CA LYS A 484 9.84 -15.61 -2.66
C LYS A 484 9.32 -15.71 -4.09
N LEU A 485 8.93 -14.59 -4.67
CA LEU A 485 8.46 -14.50 -6.06
C LEU A 485 9.60 -14.77 -7.06
N GLU A 486 10.78 -14.17 -6.86
CA GLU A 486 11.98 -14.42 -7.68
C GLU A 486 12.36 -15.91 -7.66
N ASN A 487 12.31 -16.55 -6.49
CA ASN A 487 12.62 -17.98 -6.35
C ASN A 487 11.62 -18.90 -7.07
N LEU A 488 10.44 -18.39 -7.42
CA LEU A 488 9.46 -19.07 -8.29
C LEU A 488 9.59 -18.65 -9.77
N GLY A 489 10.65 -17.96 -10.15
CA GLY A 489 10.88 -17.53 -11.52
C GLY A 489 9.97 -16.40 -12.00
N LYS A 490 9.37 -15.63 -11.10
CA LYS A 490 8.61 -14.43 -11.46
C LYS A 490 9.56 -13.29 -11.83
N ASN A 491 9.10 -12.41 -12.71
CA ASN A 491 9.83 -11.18 -13.04
C ASN A 491 9.51 -10.13 -11.99
N VAL A 492 10.46 -9.86 -11.11
CA VAL A 492 10.31 -8.93 -9.98
C VAL A 492 11.24 -7.74 -10.14
N ASP A 493 10.67 -6.56 -10.24
CA ASP A 493 11.38 -5.28 -10.14
C ASP A 493 11.22 -4.74 -8.71
N PHE A 494 12.21 -5.06 -7.86
CA PHE A 494 12.26 -4.62 -6.46
C PHE A 494 13.30 -3.52 -6.27
N ALA A 495 12.91 -2.41 -5.64
CA ALA A 495 13.84 -1.34 -5.28
C ALA A 495 13.45 -0.66 -3.97
N ALA A 496 14.47 -0.09 -3.29
CA ALA A 496 14.33 0.75 -2.10
C ALA A 496 14.81 2.19 -2.41
N PRO A 497 14.01 3.05 -3.07
CA PRO A 497 14.44 4.37 -3.51
C PRO A 497 15.01 5.22 -2.37
N TRP A 498 16.21 5.81 -2.61
CA TRP A 498 16.96 6.57 -1.61
C TRP A 498 16.19 7.78 -1.10
N ALA A 499 16.33 8.11 0.17
CA ALA A 499 15.68 9.23 0.85
C ALA A 499 14.14 9.25 0.75
N THR A 500 13.53 8.17 0.29
CA THR A 500 12.07 8.06 0.17
C THR A 500 11.48 7.46 1.45
N SER A 501 10.48 8.13 2.00
CA SER A 501 9.72 7.66 3.17
C SER A 501 8.52 6.80 2.76
N HIS A 502 7.65 6.44 3.72
CA HIS A 502 6.41 5.70 3.50
C HIS A 502 5.46 6.47 2.57
N SER A 503 5.47 6.12 1.28
CA SER A 503 4.70 6.81 0.23
C SER A 503 4.60 5.95 -1.04
N GLY A 504 3.78 6.39 -1.98
CA GLY A 504 3.60 5.75 -3.29
C GLY A 504 3.52 6.75 -4.42
N ASP A 505 3.45 6.25 -5.63
CA ASP A 505 3.28 7.03 -6.87
C ASP A 505 4.31 8.18 -7.07
N TYR A 506 5.49 8.04 -6.46
CA TYR A 506 6.55 9.06 -6.52
C TYR A 506 7.42 8.97 -7.78
N ASP A 507 7.36 7.84 -8.50
CA ASP A 507 8.17 7.53 -9.68
C ASP A 507 7.30 7.08 -10.86
N LEU A 508 6.24 7.84 -11.18
CA LEU A 508 5.24 7.49 -12.18
C LEU A 508 5.82 7.23 -13.57
N ASP A 509 6.86 7.96 -13.97
CA ASP A 509 7.54 7.72 -15.26
C ASP A 509 8.22 6.33 -15.30
N GLU A 510 8.87 5.92 -14.21
CA GLU A 510 9.44 4.57 -14.09
C GLU A 510 8.31 3.51 -14.07
N LEU A 511 7.23 3.75 -13.31
CA LEU A 511 6.08 2.85 -13.24
C LEU A 511 5.51 2.59 -14.64
N PHE A 512 5.16 3.65 -15.36
CA PHE A 512 4.51 3.49 -16.68
C PHE A 512 5.48 3.01 -17.75
N THR A 513 6.77 3.33 -17.68
CA THR A 513 7.81 2.73 -18.53
C THR A 513 7.91 1.22 -18.28
N TRP A 514 7.88 0.79 -17.01
CA TRP A 514 7.85 -0.63 -16.67
C TRP A 514 6.58 -1.30 -17.22
N ILE A 515 5.38 -0.72 -17.02
CA ILE A 515 4.15 -1.28 -17.57
C ILE A 515 4.23 -1.39 -19.10
N ASP A 516 4.67 -0.33 -19.79
CA ASP A 516 4.83 -0.33 -21.24
C ASP A 516 5.81 -1.41 -21.76
N SER A 517 6.80 -1.79 -20.95
CA SER A 517 7.77 -2.83 -21.31
C SER A 517 7.19 -4.25 -21.22
N ILE A 518 6.23 -4.48 -20.34
CA ILE A 518 5.64 -5.81 -20.09
C ILE A 518 4.34 -6.07 -20.86
N VAL A 519 3.62 -4.99 -21.25
CA VAL A 519 2.40 -5.07 -22.07
C VAL A 519 2.79 -5.01 -23.54
N LYS A 520 2.81 -6.17 -24.18
CA LYS A 520 3.11 -6.32 -25.60
C LYS A 520 1.84 -6.36 -26.44
#